data_f1f1c70d15a532e08ef8d1841d94d3ed
#
_entry.id   f1f1c70d15a532e08ef8d1841d94d3ed
#
_cell.length_a   1.000
_cell.length_b   1.000
_cell.length_c   1.000
_cell.angle_alpha   90.00
_cell.angle_beta   90.00
_cell.angle_gamma   90.00
#
_symmetry.space_group_name_H-M   'P 1'
#
loop_
_entity.id
_entity.type
_entity.pdbx_description
1 polymer ?
#
loop_
_entity_poly.entity_id
_entity_poly.type
_entity_poly.pdbx_seq_one_letter_code
_entity_poly.pdbx_strand_id
1 'polypeptide(L)'
;ASLVGSEMCIRDRPSLFDNVPETEQTDNSAPQSNLANIASIPHTYHLTDTPEKMWDLAALLSCASVFAFDTETTGVDPMNVELVGLSFALKEHEAYYIPIPEDQEKAREIVNIFKSALENPKSLKIGQNIKYDYIVLHNYGIHVKGDFFDTMVAHYLLQPEQYHNMDYLANVYLGYEPVSIEKLIGPKGKKQLSMRQVPVEQVCEYAAEDADVTLQLKNRLEKELKTEKMEKLFYDIEMPLTKVLADMEITGVNVDLSLI
;
A
#
# COMPACT_ATOMS: atom_id res chain seq x y z
N ALA A 1 -10.13 -9.34 21.71
CA ALA A 1 -9.83 -7.90 21.80
C ALA A 1 -8.37 -7.73 21.40
N SER A 2 -8.14 -7.47 20.12
CA SER A 2 -6.80 -7.20 19.58
C SER A 2 -6.43 -5.77 19.92
N LEU A 3 -5.48 -5.58 20.81
CA LEU A 3 -5.04 -4.27 21.30
C LEU A 3 -3.74 -3.77 20.65
N VAL A 4 -3.22 -4.40 19.60
CA VAL A 4 -1.92 -4.06 19.03
C VAL A 4 -1.95 -3.77 17.50
N GLY A 5 -3.04 -4.05 16.81
CA GLY A 5 -3.11 -3.88 15.34
C GLY A 5 -3.85 -2.64 14.83
N SER A 6 -4.58 -1.92 15.68
CA SER A 6 -5.49 -0.85 15.22
C SER A 6 -5.07 0.58 15.56
N GLU A 7 -3.93 0.78 16.20
CA GLU A 7 -3.52 2.11 16.67
C GLU A 7 -2.46 2.80 15.80
N MET A 8 -1.90 2.15 14.79
CA MET A 8 -1.04 2.86 13.82
C MET A 8 -1.80 3.47 12.65
N CYS A 9 -3.09 3.18 12.48
CA CYS A 9 -4.00 4.08 11.78
C CYS A 9 -4.49 5.09 12.81
N ILE A 10 -3.85 6.23 12.92
CA ILE A 10 -4.23 7.32 13.82
C ILE A 10 -5.66 7.70 13.50
N ARG A 11 -6.60 7.26 14.34
CA ARG A 11 -7.93 7.87 14.40
C ARG A 11 -7.71 9.29 14.88
N ASP A 12 -8.18 10.25 14.12
CA ASP A 12 -8.35 11.62 14.56
C ASP A 12 -9.02 11.62 15.94
N ARG A 13 -8.24 11.87 16.99
CA ARG A 13 -8.83 12.26 18.27
C ARG A 13 -9.24 13.73 18.11
N PRO A 14 -10.47 14.11 18.46
CA PRO A 14 -10.81 15.53 18.51
C PRO A 14 -9.82 16.23 19.46
N SER A 15 -9.19 17.27 18.96
CA SER A 15 -8.29 18.11 19.69
C SER A 15 -9.04 18.75 20.87
N LEU A 16 -8.37 18.88 22.03
CA LEU A 16 -8.89 19.57 23.22
C LEU A 16 -9.16 21.08 22.99
N PHE A 17 -9.02 21.58 21.76
CA PHE A 17 -9.17 22.99 21.37
C PHE A 17 -10.31 23.25 20.39
N ASP A 18 -11.22 22.29 20.14
CA ASP A 18 -12.38 22.47 19.24
C ASP A 18 -13.51 23.28 19.91
N ASN A 19 -13.20 24.48 20.41
CA ASN A 19 -14.17 25.51 20.74
C ASN A 19 -13.70 26.83 20.16
N VAL A 20 -13.86 27.00 18.84
CA VAL A 20 -13.82 28.31 18.18
C VAL A 20 -15.20 28.58 17.60
N PRO A 21 -15.85 29.71 17.90
CA PRO A 21 -17.21 30.00 17.39
C PRO A 21 -17.19 30.18 15.88
N GLU A 22 -18.22 29.60 15.23
CA GLU A 22 -18.50 29.78 13.80
C GLU A 22 -18.60 31.31 13.47
N THR A 23 -17.65 31.79 12.70
CA THR A 23 -17.76 33.06 12.00
C THR A 23 -18.06 32.80 10.54
N GLU A 24 -19.07 33.48 10.06
CA GLU A 24 -19.70 33.58 8.75
C GLU A 24 -18.87 33.09 7.55
N GLN A 25 -19.55 32.27 6.74
CA GLN A 25 -19.15 31.83 5.40
C GLN A 25 -18.84 33.02 4.50
N THR A 26 -17.59 33.31 4.27
CA THR A 26 -17.15 34.04 3.10
C THR A 26 -16.77 32.98 2.03
N ASP A 27 -17.35 33.18 0.85
CA ASP A 27 -17.04 32.47 -0.40
C ASP A 27 -15.52 32.46 -0.62
N ASN A 28 -14.88 31.35 -0.22
CA ASN A 28 -13.49 31.08 -0.53
C ASN A 28 -13.44 29.87 -1.47
N SER A 29 -13.35 30.14 -2.76
CA SER A 29 -12.72 29.20 -3.69
C SER A 29 -11.40 28.77 -3.07
N ALA A 30 -11.32 27.50 -2.63
CA ALA A 30 -10.10 26.91 -2.14
C ALA A 30 -8.96 27.19 -3.14
N PRO A 31 -7.75 27.58 -2.67
CA PRO A 31 -6.62 27.70 -3.59
C PRO A 31 -6.44 26.35 -4.28
N GLN A 32 -6.53 26.35 -5.61
CA GLN A 32 -6.16 25.15 -6.39
C GLN A 32 -4.76 24.78 -5.96
N SER A 33 -4.60 23.59 -5.38
CA SER A 33 -3.29 23.06 -5.06
C SER A 33 -2.51 22.97 -6.37
N ASN A 34 -1.35 23.65 -6.46
CA ASN A 34 -0.45 23.56 -7.61
C ASN A 34 0.26 22.19 -7.68
N LEU A 35 -0.34 21.17 -7.07
CA LEU A 35 0.21 19.81 -7.06
C LEU A 35 -0.08 19.13 -8.40
N ALA A 36 0.89 18.39 -8.87
CA ALA A 36 0.69 17.50 -10.00
C ALA A 36 -0.28 16.37 -9.59
N ASN A 37 -0.93 15.74 -10.56
CA ASN A 37 -1.84 14.62 -10.35
C ASN A 37 -1.83 13.69 -11.57
N ILE A 38 -2.58 12.61 -11.52
CA ILE A 38 -2.65 11.60 -12.59
C ILE A 38 -2.99 12.20 -13.97
N ALA A 39 -3.81 13.25 -14.03
CA ALA A 39 -4.18 13.91 -15.28
C ALA A 39 -3.06 14.82 -15.84
N SER A 40 -2.12 15.26 -15.00
CA SER A 40 -1.08 16.22 -15.37
C SER A 40 0.28 15.57 -15.68
N ILE A 41 0.51 14.34 -15.22
CA ILE A 41 1.77 13.61 -15.44
C ILE A 41 1.57 12.50 -16.47
N PRO A 42 2.37 12.46 -17.55
CA PRO A 42 2.37 11.34 -18.48
C PRO A 42 2.76 10.04 -17.76
N HIS A 43 1.91 9.03 -17.87
CA HIS A 43 2.13 7.71 -17.27
C HIS A 43 1.59 6.63 -18.21
N THR A 44 1.97 5.38 -17.95
CA THR A 44 1.49 4.22 -18.67
C THR A 44 1.11 3.12 -17.67
N TYR A 45 -0.19 3.00 -17.41
CA TYR A 45 -0.72 1.99 -16.52
C TYR A 45 -1.40 0.89 -17.33
N HIS A 46 -1.02 -0.35 -17.05
CA HIS A 46 -1.39 -1.51 -17.84
C HIS A 46 -2.39 -2.38 -17.09
N LEU A 47 -3.57 -2.56 -17.67
CA LEU A 47 -4.49 -3.62 -17.24
C LEU A 47 -3.95 -4.97 -17.74
N THR A 48 -3.56 -5.82 -16.79
CA THR A 48 -2.97 -7.15 -17.00
C THR A 48 -4.02 -8.22 -16.69
N ASP A 49 -4.97 -8.40 -17.61
CA ASP A 49 -6.20 -9.16 -17.43
C ASP A 49 -6.25 -10.48 -18.22
N THR A 50 -5.20 -10.76 -19.03
CA THR A 50 -5.10 -12.03 -19.78
C THR A 50 -3.93 -12.88 -19.27
N PRO A 51 -4.02 -14.23 -19.39
CA PRO A 51 -2.94 -15.12 -18.97
C PRO A 51 -1.59 -14.76 -19.61
N GLU A 52 -1.57 -14.41 -20.91
CA GLU A 52 -0.35 -14.04 -21.62
C GLU A 52 0.32 -12.82 -20.96
N LYS A 53 -0.44 -11.74 -20.74
CA LYS A 53 0.06 -10.53 -20.08
C LYS A 53 0.56 -10.82 -18.65
N MET A 54 -0.14 -11.69 -17.90
CA MET A 54 0.25 -12.09 -16.55
C MET A 54 1.58 -12.84 -16.55
N TRP A 55 1.77 -13.78 -17.47
CA TRP A 55 3.04 -14.53 -17.58
C TRP A 55 4.19 -13.64 -18.04
N ASP A 56 3.96 -12.72 -18.98
CA ASP A 56 4.96 -11.74 -19.43
C ASP A 56 5.41 -10.85 -18.27
N LEU A 57 4.46 -10.32 -17.50
CA LEU A 57 4.77 -9.52 -16.31
C LEU A 57 5.50 -10.33 -15.24
N ALA A 58 5.06 -11.56 -14.96
CA ALA A 58 5.72 -12.42 -13.99
C ALA A 58 7.17 -12.74 -14.38
N ALA A 59 7.46 -12.90 -15.68
CA ALA A 59 8.81 -13.05 -16.19
C ALA A 59 9.66 -11.79 -15.95
N LEU A 60 9.12 -10.60 -16.24
CA LEU A 60 9.79 -9.32 -15.98
C LEU A 60 10.10 -9.15 -14.49
N LEU A 61 9.12 -9.37 -13.61
CA LEU A 61 9.28 -9.26 -12.16
C LEU A 61 10.29 -10.27 -11.60
N SER A 62 10.32 -11.50 -12.14
CA SER A 62 11.27 -12.54 -11.70
C SER A 62 12.72 -12.19 -12.02
N CYS A 63 12.96 -11.37 -13.06
CA CYS A 63 14.28 -10.87 -13.43
C CYS A 63 14.64 -9.55 -12.74
N ALA A 64 13.69 -8.89 -12.12
CA ALA A 64 13.89 -7.58 -11.49
C ALA A 64 14.63 -7.70 -10.16
N SER A 65 15.62 -6.83 -9.94
CA SER A 65 16.30 -6.70 -8.66
C SER A 65 15.49 -5.90 -7.64
N VAL A 66 14.52 -5.12 -8.10
CA VAL A 66 13.67 -4.25 -7.29
C VAL A 66 12.34 -4.00 -7.98
N PHE A 67 11.24 -4.01 -7.25
CA PHE A 67 9.91 -3.59 -7.70
C PHE A 67 9.03 -3.19 -6.53
N ALA A 68 8.12 -2.25 -6.77
CA ALA A 68 7.04 -1.94 -5.84
C ALA A 68 5.84 -2.84 -6.12
N PHE A 69 5.08 -3.17 -5.08
CA PHE A 69 3.80 -3.85 -5.20
C PHE A 69 2.83 -3.39 -4.14
N ASP A 70 1.56 -3.52 -4.42
CA ASP A 70 0.46 -3.22 -3.53
C ASP A 70 -0.70 -4.20 -3.74
N THR A 71 -1.57 -4.36 -2.75
CA THR A 71 -2.73 -5.25 -2.79
C THR A 71 -4.03 -4.51 -2.57
N GLU A 72 -4.96 -4.64 -3.52
CA GLU A 72 -6.33 -4.20 -3.35
C GLU A 72 -7.18 -5.29 -2.71
N THR A 73 -7.92 -4.94 -1.68
CA THR A 73 -8.67 -5.91 -0.86
C THR A 73 -10.09 -5.45 -0.55
N THR A 74 -10.89 -6.37 0.00
CA THR A 74 -12.28 -6.09 0.39
C THR A 74 -12.42 -5.35 1.72
N GLY A 75 -11.33 -5.10 2.45
CA GLY A 75 -11.38 -4.47 3.77
C GLY A 75 -10.01 -4.15 4.35
N VAL A 76 -9.94 -3.84 5.63
CA VAL A 76 -8.72 -3.35 6.31
C VAL A 76 -8.07 -4.35 7.28
N ASP A 77 -8.73 -5.48 7.54
CA ASP A 77 -8.17 -6.55 8.38
C ASP A 77 -7.50 -7.61 7.50
N PRO A 78 -6.14 -7.63 7.40
CA PRO A 78 -5.44 -8.49 6.46
C PRO A 78 -5.66 -9.99 6.70
N MET A 79 -6.13 -10.39 7.89
CA MET A 79 -6.44 -11.79 8.20
C MET A 79 -7.80 -12.25 7.66
N ASN A 80 -8.73 -11.32 7.37
CA ASN A 80 -10.11 -11.63 7.05
C ASN A 80 -10.60 -10.97 5.74
N VAL A 81 -9.70 -10.50 4.90
CA VAL A 81 -10.04 -9.90 3.60
C VAL A 81 -9.84 -10.85 2.44
N GLU A 82 -10.53 -10.54 1.34
CA GLU A 82 -10.27 -11.14 0.04
C GLU A 82 -9.48 -10.18 -0.83
N LEU A 83 -8.57 -10.74 -1.62
CA LEU A 83 -7.80 -9.99 -2.59
C LEU A 83 -8.68 -9.61 -3.78
N VAL A 84 -8.65 -8.35 -4.18
CA VAL A 84 -9.38 -7.79 -5.32
C VAL A 84 -8.46 -7.53 -6.50
N GLY A 85 -7.20 -7.20 -6.22
CA GLY A 85 -6.19 -6.98 -7.24
C GLY A 85 -4.77 -6.96 -6.69
N LEU A 86 -3.83 -7.05 -7.61
CA LEU A 86 -2.40 -6.85 -7.37
C LEU A 86 -1.91 -5.73 -8.29
N SER A 87 -1.07 -4.86 -7.80
CA SER A 87 -0.37 -3.88 -8.62
C SER A 87 1.13 -3.98 -8.45
N PHE A 88 1.87 -3.66 -9.52
CA PHE A 88 3.33 -3.70 -9.56
C PHE A 88 3.89 -2.51 -10.32
N ALA A 89 4.98 -1.91 -9.83
CA ALA A 89 5.76 -0.93 -10.55
C ALA A 89 7.25 -1.30 -10.54
N LEU A 90 7.86 -1.31 -11.74
CA LEU A 90 9.29 -1.57 -11.92
C LEU A 90 10.05 -0.28 -12.27
N LYS A 91 9.34 0.71 -12.76
CA LYS A 91 9.88 1.98 -13.23
C LYS A 91 8.87 3.08 -12.93
N GLU A 92 9.37 4.28 -12.63
CA GLU A 92 8.53 5.46 -12.41
C GLU A 92 7.65 5.74 -13.62
N HIS A 93 6.39 6.06 -13.37
CA HIS A 93 5.33 6.34 -14.34
C HIS A 93 4.93 5.15 -15.23
N GLU A 94 5.28 3.93 -14.81
CA GLU A 94 4.87 2.70 -15.47
C GLU A 94 4.52 1.62 -14.44
N ALA A 95 3.25 1.21 -14.42
CA ALA A 95 2.74 0.23 -13.47
C ALA A 95 1.72 -0.72 -14.12
N TYR A 96 1.44 -1.82 -13.42
CA TYR A 96 0.63 -2.92 -13.90
C TYR A 96 -0.38 -3.29 -12.84
N TYR A 97 -1.64 -3.47 -13.24
CA TYR A 97 -2.70 -3.94 -12.37
C TYR A 97 -3.26 -5.28 -12.86
N ILE A 98 -3.42 -6.21 -11.95
CA ILE A 98 -3.96 -7.55 -12.19
C ILE A 98 -5.26 -7.69 -11.38
N PRO A 99 -6.43 -7.75 -12.02
CA PRO A 99 -7.68 -8.00 -11.34
C PRO A 99 -7.75 -9.44 -10.85
N ILE A 100 -8.14 -9.60 -9.58
CA ILE A 100 -8.30 -10.91 -8.94
C ILE A 100 -9.79 -11.23 -8.80
N PRO A 101 -10.27 -12.36 -9.33
CA PRO A 101 -11.67 -12.74 -9.26
C PRO A 101 -12.11 -13.11 -7.84
N GLU A 102 -13.43 -13.10 -7.60
CA GLU A 102 -14.03 -13.50 -6.33
C GLU A 102 -13.89 -15.01 -6.06
N ASP A 103 -13.85 -15.82 -7.12
CA ASP A 103 -13.59 -17.25 -7.04
C ASP A 103 -12.19 -17.50 -6.47
N GLN A 104 -12.13 -18.03 -5.24
CA GLN A 104 -10.89 -18.18 -4.48
C GLN A 104 -9.92 -19.20 -5.09
N GLU A 105 -10.39 -20.20 -5.86
CA GLU A 105 -9.52 -21.14 -6.55
C GLU A 105 -8.81 -20.42 -7.69
N LYS A 106 -9.56 -19.71 -8.53
CA LYS A 106 -8.99 -18.91 -9.62
C LYS A 106 -8.10 -17.77 -9.09
N ALA A 107 -8.48 -17.13 -7.98
CA ALA A 107 -7.66 -16.13 -7.33
C ALA A 107 -6.28 -16.69 -6.94
N ARG A 108 -6.25 -17.87 -6.32
CA ARG A 108 -4.99 -18.55 -5.96
C ARG A 108 -4.17 -18.95 -7.20
N GLU A 109 -4.82 -19.42 -8.27
CA GLU A 109 -4.14 -19.73 -9.52
C GLU A 109 -3.44 -18.49 -10.10
N ILE A 110 -4.14 -17.35 -10.17
CA ILE A 110 -3.57 -16.09 -10.69
C ILE A 110 -2.44 -15.61 -9.79
N VAL A 111 -2.64 -15.55 -8.47
CA VAL A 111 -1.60 -15.11 -7.53
C VAL A 111 -0.36 -16.01 -7.63
N ASN A 112 -0.54 -17.31 -7.85
CA ASN A 112 0.57 -18.28 -7.98
C ASN A 112 1.44 -18.03 -9.23
N ILE A 113 0.94 -17.37 -10.27
CA ILE A 113 1.74 -16.94 -11.43
C ILE A 113 2.90 -16.03 -10.98
N PHE A 114 2.67 -15.19 -9.99
CA PHE A 114 3.64 -14.22 -9.48
C PHE A 114 4.50 -14.76 -8.32
N LYS A 115 4.26 -16.01 -7.90
CA LYS A 115 4.97 -16.62 -6.76
C LYS A 115 6.49 -16.56 -6.89
N SER A 116 7.02 -16.90 -8.06
CA SER A 116 8.47 -16.91 -8.28
C SER A 116 9.12 -15.53 -8.12
N ALA A 117 8.42 -14.46 -8.49
CA ALA A 117 8.89 -13.09 -8.33
C ALA A 117 8.78 -12.63 -6.87
N LEU A 118 7.63 -12.85 -6.23
CA LEU A 118 7.37 -12.45 -4.85
C LEU A 118 8.25 -13.23 -3.85
N GLU A 119 8.52 -14.50 -4.10
CA GLU A 119 9.40 -15.34 -3.27
C GLU A 119 10.88 -15.30 -3.69
N ASN A 120 11.27 -14.45 -4.64
CA ASN A 120 12.67 -14.31 -5.03
C ASN A 120 13.47 -13.63 -3.90
N PRO A 121 14.43 -14.33 -3.24
CA PRO A 121 15.20 -13.75 -2.14
C PRO A 121 16.21 -12.68 -2.57
N LYS A 122 16.43 -12.53 -3.88
CA LYS A 122 17.40 -11.57 -4.43
C LYS A 122 16.77 -10.23 -4.85
N SER A 123 15.44 -10.14 -4.86
CA SER A 123 14.73 -8.91 -5.20
C SER A 123 14.34 -8.14 -3.96
N LEU A 124 14.57 -6.83 -3.97
CA LEU A 124 14.01 -5.89 -3.01
C LEU A 124 12.53 -5.65 -3.34
N LYS A 125 11.64 -5.85 -2.38
CA LYS A 125 10.22 -5.55 -2.47
C LYS A 125 9.94 -4.23 -1.78
N ILE A 126 9.24 -3.35 -2.47
CA ILE A 126 8.85 -2.03 -1.97
C ILE A 126 7.35 -2.04 -1.75
N GLY A 127 6.89 -1.51 -0.61
CA GLY A 127 5.47 -1.33 -0.30
C GLY A 127 5.25 -0.13 0.60
N GLN A 128 4.00 0.27 0.73
CA GLN A 128 3.53 1.24 1.70
C GLN A 128 2.73 0.49 2.77
N ASN A 129 3.25 0.37 4.00
CA ASN A 129 2.71 -0.55 5.03
C ASN A 129 2.76 -2.03 4.55
N ILE A 130 3.90 -2.41 4.00
CA ILE A 130 4.14 -3.72 3.36
C ILE A 130 3.77 -4.92 4.23
N LYS A 131 3.70 -4.76 5.54
CA LYS A 131 3.25 -5.79 6.48
C LYS A 131 1.83 -6.25 6.17
N TYR A 132 0.94 -5.33 5.80
CA TYR A 132 -0.42 -5.65 5.40
C TYR A 132 -0.44 -6.59 4.18
N ASP A 133 0.27 -6.22 3.13
CA ASP A 133 0.34 -6.98 1.87
C ASP A 133 1.01 -8.34 2.07
N TYR A 134 2.04 -8.39 2.91
CA TYR A 134 2.70 -9.63 3.31
C TYR A 134 1.70 -10.62 3.91
N ILE A 135 0.85 -10.18 4.84
CA ILE A 135 -0.15 -11.02 5.50
C ILE A 135 -1.23 -11.44 4.50
N VAL A 136 -1.73 -10.51 3.68
CA VAL A 136 -2.73 -10.82 2.63
C VAL A 136 -2.18 -11.90 1.68
N LEU A 137 -0.98 -11.72 1.16
CA LEU A 137 -0.35 -12.68 0.24
C LEU A 137 -0.08 -14.04 0.90
N HIS A 138 0.26 -14.06 2.19
CA HIS A 138 0.40 -15.30 2.95
C HIS A 138 -0.88 -16.14 2.95
N ASN A 139 -2.07 -15.50 3.04
CA ASN A 139 -3.36 -16.19 2.98
C ASN A 139 -3.62 -16.85 1.61
N TYR A 140 -2.93 -16.40 0.58
CA TYR A 140 -2.95 -16.99 -0.77
C TYR A 140 -1.80 -17.97 -1.04
N GLY A 141 -0.99 -18.31 -0.03
CA GLY A 141 0.10 -19.28 -0.10
C GLY A 141 1.40 -18.73 -0.69
N ILE A 142 1.57 -17.41 -0.64
CA ILE A 142 2.81 -16.72 -1.04
C ILE A 142 3.60 -16.35 0.22
N HIS A 143 4.86 -16.78 0.28
CA HIS A 143 5.78 -16.39 1.33
C HIS A 143 6.77 -15.37 0.77
N VAL A 144 6.45 -14.09 0.84
CA VAL A 144 7.28 -13.02 0.28
C VAL A 144 8.67 -13.06 0.88
N LYS A 145 9.71 -13.16 0.03
CA LYS A 145 11.12 -13.28 0.42
C LYS A 145 11.95 -12.12 -0.10
N GLY A 146 13.19 -12.06 0.36
CA GLY A 146 14.14 -10.99 0.03
C GLY A 146 14.02 -9.81 0.98
N ASP A 147 14.72 -8.74 0.67
CA ASP A 147 14.68 -7.52 1.47
C ASP A 147 13.41 -6.73 1.20
N PHE A 148 13.03 -5.91 2.19
CA PHE A 148 11.88 -5.02 2.11
C PHE A 148 12.34 -3.56 2.17
N PHE A 149 11.54 -2.71 1.55
CA PHE A 149 11.55 -1.27 1.80
C PHE A 149 10.11 -0.83 2.03
N ASP A 150 9.79 -0.45 3.25
CA ASP A 150 8.48 0.10 3.61
C ASP A 150 8.57 1.62 3.66
N THR A 151 7.83 2.30 2.79
CA THR A 151 7.83 3.76 2.69
C THR A 151 7.21 4.44 3.91
N MET A 152 6.23 3.80 4.56
CA MET A 152 5.63 4.27 5.81
C MET A 152 6.65 4.24 6.95
N VAL A 153 7.36 3.13 7.12
CA VAL A 153 8.39 2.96 8.17
C VAL A 153 9.58 3.87 7.89
N ALA A 154 10.01 4.01 6.64
CA ALA A 154 11.07 4.94 6.26
C ALA A 154 10.74 6.37 6.67
N HIS A 155 9.52 6.81 6.36
CA HIS A 155 9.09 8.15 6.75
C HIS A 155 8.91 8.31 8.27
N TYR A 156 8.42 7.27 8.96
CA TYR A 156 8.31 7.29 10.41
C TYR A 156 9.66 7.55 11.10
N LEU A 157 10.74 6.94 10.61
CA LEU A 157 12.08 7.20 11.13
C LEU A 157 12.55 8.63 10.87
N LEU A 158 12.22 9.18 9.71
CA LEU A 158 12.65 10.53 9.31
C LEU A 158 11.84 11.63 10.01
N GLN A 159 10.53 11.44 10.15
CA GLN A 159 9.58 12.45 10.62
C GLN A 159 8.50 11.83 11.52
N PRO A 160 8.81 11.33 12.73
CA PRO A 160 7.90 10.53 13.56
C PRO A 160 6.63 11.28 14.00
N GLU A 161 6.63 12.63 13.99
CA GLU A 161 5.51 13.46 14.42
C GLU A 161 4.53 13.80 13.28
N GLN A 162 4.79 13.32 12.05
CA GLN A 162 3.99 13.65 10.87
C GLN A 162 3.04 12.51 10.50
N TYR A 163 2.15 12.76 9.52
CA TYR A 163 1.32 11.70 8.94
C TYR A 163 2.15 10.82 8.01
N HIS A 164 1.86 9.51 7.98
CA HIS A 164 2.64 8.53 7.22
C HIS A 164 1.82 7.84 6.13
N ASN A 165 0.60 8.33 5.84
CA ASN A 165 -0.20 7.82 4.75
C ASN A 165 0.36 8.26 3.39
N MET A 166 0.06 7.51 2.34
CA MET A 166 0.60 7.72 0.99
C MET A 166 0.26 9.11 0.44
N ASP A 167 -0.99 9.59 0.62
CA ASP A 167 -1.42 10.90 0.14
C ASP A 167 -0.53 12.02 0.71
N TYR A 168 -0.29 11.99 2.02
CA TYR A 168 0.58 12.97 2.68
C TYR A 168 2.01 12.88 2.14
N LEU A 169 2.55 11.67 2.02
CA LEU A 169 3.92 11.47 1.53
C LEU A 169 4.08 11.93 0.08
N ALA A 170 3.14 11.59 -0.80
CA ALA A 170 3.15 12.03 -2.18
C ALA A 170 3.08 13.56 -2.30
N ASN A 171 2.22 14.20 -1.52
CA ASN A 171 2.12 15.65 -1.48
C ASN A 171 3.45 16.31 -1.06
N VAL A 172 4.06 15.84 0.03
CA VAL A 172 5.26 16.47 0.63
C VAL A 172 6.52 16.17 -0.18
N TYR A 173 6.71 14.91 -0.60
CA TYR A 173 7.96 14.46 -1.20
C TYR A 173 7.98 14.49 -2.72
N LEU A 174 6.81 14.37 -3.36
CA LEU A 174 6.69 14.32 -4.82
C LEU A 174 6.00 15.55 -5.41
N GLY A 175 5.34 16.40 -4.57
CA GLY A 175 4.50 17.48 -5.06
C GLY A 175 3.31 16.96 -5.87
N TYR A 176 2.79 15.80 -5.50
CA TYR A 176 1.79 15.05 -6.23
C TYR A 176 0.56 14.76 -5.34
N GLU A 177 -0.64 14.90 -5.91
CA GLU A 177 -1.91 14.57 -5.28
C GLU A 177 -2.46 13.27 -5.89
N PRO A 178 -2.35 12.11 -5.19
CA PRO A 178 -2.90 10.85 -5.66
C PRO A 178 -4.43 10.87 -5.74
N VAL A 179 -5.00 9.93 -6.47
CA VAL A 179 -6.43 9.69 -6.48
C VAL A 179 -6.87 9.14 -5.13
N SER A 180 -7.68 9.91 -4.39
CA SER A 180 -8.20 9.44 -3.10
C SER A 180 -9.13 8.23 -3.28
N ILE A 181 -9.01 7.22 -2.42
CA ILE A 181 -9.88 6.05 -2.39
C ILE A 181 -11.37 6.43 -2.25
N GLU A 182 -11.67 7.54 -1.59
CA GLU A 182 -13.05 8.03 -1.44
C GLU A 182 -13.67 8.49 -2.77
N LYS A 183 -12.85 8.87 -3.75
CA LYS A 183 -13.33 9.15 -5.12
C LYS A 183 -13.77 7.88 -5.84
N LEU A 184 -13.21 6.70 -5.49
CA LEU A 184 -13.56 5.41 -6.09
C LEU A 184 -14.77 4.76 -5.41
N ILE A 185 -14.70 4.61 -4.09
CA ILE A 185 -15.67 3.81 -3.33
C ILE A 185 -16.66 4.66 -2.53
N GLY A 186 -16.53 5.99 -2.60
CA GLY A 186 -17.36 6.93 -1.87
C GLY A 186 -16.90 7.15 -0.42
N PRO A 187 -17.49 8.15 0.28
CA PRO A 187 -17.08 8.53 1.62
C PRO A 187 -17.34 7.42 2.64
N LYS A 188 -16.54 7.40 3.70
CA LYS A 188 -16.66 6.44 4.81
C LYS A 188 -18.09 6.39 5.35
N GLY A 189 -18.68 5.20 5.42
CA GLY A 189 -20.01 4.99 5.96
C GLY A 189 -20.74 3.78 5.36
N LYS A 190 -22.00 3.58 5.75
CA LYS A 190 -22.82 2.42 5.33
C LYS A 190 -23.09 2.32 3.81
N LYS A 191 -22.84 3.38 3.07
CA LYS A 191 -23.03 3.45 1.60
C LYS A 191 -21.72 3.34 0.82
N GLN A 192 -20.59 3.16 1.52
CA GLN A 192 -19.31 2.97 0.87
C GLN A 192 -19.32 1.67 0.07
N LEU A 193 -18.88 1.75 -1.17
CA LEU A 193 -18.76 0.58 -2.05
C LEU A 193 -17.59 -0.30 -1.63
N SER A 194 -17.67 -1.58 -1.95
CA SER A 194 -16.49 -2.44 -1.96
C SER A 194 -15.66 -2.16 -3.21
N MET A 195 -14.35 -2.29 -3.14
CA MET A 195 -13.44 -2.17 -4.30
C MET A 195 -13.86 -3.11 -5.45
N ARG A 196 -14.45 -4.27 -5.17
CA ARG A 196 -15.01 -5.20 -6.18
C ARG A 196 -16.18 -4.63 -6.99
N GLN A 197 -16.86 -3.60 -6.49
CA GLN A 197 -18.00 -2.98 -7.16
C GLN A 197 -17.59 -1.83 -8.09
N VAL A 198 -16.32 -1.44 -8.04
CA VAL A 198 -15.76 -0.39 -8.90
C VAL A 198 -15.40 -0.99 -10.26
N PRO A 199 -15.65 -0.28 -11.39
CA PRO A 199 -15.19 -0.72 -12.72
C PRO A 199 -13.67 -0.98 -12.73
N VAL A 200 -13.28 -2.09 -13.37
CA VAL A 200 -11.89 -2.57 -13.35
C VAL A 200 -10.89 -1.55 -13.91
N GLU A 201 -11.30 -0.75 -14.88
CA GLU A 201 -10.47 0.30 -15.46
C GLU A 201 -10.16 1.41 -14.44
N GLN A 202 -11.11 1.77 -13.59
CA GLN A 202 -10.91 2.76 -12.53
C GLN A 202 -10.05 2.21 -11.40
N VAL A 203 -10.24 0.93 -11.04
CA VAL A 203 -9.36 0.26 -10.06
C VAL A 203 -7.94 0.15 -10.62
N CYS A 204 -7.79 -0.14 -11.91
CA CYS A 204 -6.49 -0.19 -12.58
C CYS A 204 -5.73 1.14 -12.48
N GLU A 205 -6.39 2.26 -12.77
CA GLU A 205 -5.78 3.59 -12.66
C GLU A 205 -5.33 3.86 -11.22
N TYR A 206 -6.20 3.62 -10.24
CA TYR A 206 -5.94 3.83 -8.83
C TYR A 206 -4.81 2.93 -8.30
N ALA A 207 -4.93 1.62 -8.44
CA ALA A 207 -3.99 0.67 -7.88
C ALA A 207 -2.60 0.72 -8.55
N ALA A 208 -2.55 1.00 -9.86
CA ALA A 208 -1.29 1.20 -10.57
C ALA A 208 -0.62 2.52 -10.14
N GLU A 209 -1.39 3.58 -9.87
CA GLU A 209 -0.90 4.83 -9.28
C GLU A 209 -0.26 4.57 -7.92
N ASP A 210 -0.91 3.80 -7.04
CA ASP A 210 -0.40 3.49 -5.70
C ASP A 210 0.95 2.76 -5.75
N ALA A 211 1.11 1.78 -6.64
CA ALA A 211 2.38 1.08 -6.84
C ALA A 211 3.47 2.01 -7.42
N ASP A 212 3.13 2.87 -8.37
CA ASP A 212 4.06 3.84 -8.97
C ASP A 212 4.50 4.89 -7.95
N VAL A 213 3.56 5.50 -7.24
CA VAL A 213 3.84 6.49 -6.18
C VAL A 213 4.71 5.86 -5.08
N THR A 214 4.44 4.63 -4.69
CA THR A 214 5.25 3.89 -3.70
C THR A 214 6.69 3.70 -4.18
N LEU A 215 6.90 3.39 -5.46
CA LEU A 215 8.24 3.29 -6.04
C LEU A 215 8.98 4.65 -6.04
N GLN A 216 8.30 5.73 -6.42
CA GLN A 216 8.85 7.07 -6.42
C GLN A 216 9.20 7.54 -5.00
N LEU A 217 8.32 7.28 -4.03
CA LEU A 217 8.55 7.57 -2.61
C LEU A 217 9.78 6.83 -2.08
N LYS A 218 9.95 5.55 -2.41
CA LYS A 218 11.17 4.80 -2.06
C LYS A 218 12.42 5.51 -2.57
N ASN A 219 12.44 5.90 -3.84
CA ASN A 219 13.60 6.57 -4.45
C ASN A 219 13.94 7.91 -3.78
N ARG A 220 12.95 8.57 -3.21
CA ARG A 220 13.13 9.82 -2.46
C ARG A 220 13.58 9.56 -1.03
N LEU A 221 12.84 8.74 -0.28
CA LEU A 221 13.07 8.47 1.13
C LEU A 221 14.40 7.75 1.39
N GLU A 222 14.83 6.86 0.51
CA GLU A 222 16.14 6.20 0.61
C GLU A 222 17.31 7.20 0.65
N LYS A 223 17.23 8.26 -0.15
CA LYS A 223 18.25 9.33 -0.15
C LYS A 223 18.25 10.10 1.18
N GLU A 224 17.07 10.31 1.75
CA GLU A 224 16.94 11.01 3.03
C GLU A 224 17.42 10.13 4.20
N LEU A 225 17.05 8.84 4.24
CA LEU A 225 17.59 7.89 5.21
C LEU A 225 19.12 7.87 5.21
N LYS A 226 19.73 7.92 4.03
CA LYS A 226 21.17 8.00 3.88
C LYS A 226 21.75 9.32 4.41
N THR A 227 21.12 10.45 4.09
CA THR A 227 21.55 11.77 4.55
C THR A 227 21.50 11.88 6.07
N GLU A 228 20.43 11.36 6.68
CA GLU A 228 20.22 11.34 8.13
C GLU A 228 20.95 10.18 8.84
N LYS A 229 21.69 9.34 8.10
CA LYS A 229 22.45 8.18 8.61
C LYS A 229 21.59 7.14 9.32
N MET A 230 20.35 6.98 8.89
CA MET A 230 19.38 6.04 9.45
C MET A 230 19.32 4.70 8.71
N GLU A 231 20.14 4.50 7.66
CA GLU A 231 20.15 3.26 6.85
C GLU A 231 20.31 2.01 7.70
N LYS A 232 21.25 2.03 8.67
CA LYS A 232 21.47 0.88 9.54
C LYS A 232 20.27 0.56 10.42
N LEU A 233 19.64 1.57 11.02
CA LEU A 233 18.42 1.37 11.79
C LEU A 233 17.32 0.79 10.93
N PHE A 234 17.11 1.36 9.74
CA PHE A 234 16.08 0.95 8.80
C PHE A 234 16.29 -0.50 8.31
N TYR A 235 17.46 -0.81 7.73
CA TYR A 235 17.68 -2.11 7.09
C TYR A 235 18.04 -3.23 8.06
N ASP A 236 18.79 -2.94 9.15
CA ASP A 236 19.26 -3.97 10.07
C ASP A 236 18.25 -4.27 11.20
N ILE A 237 17.30 -3.34 11.46
CA ILE A 237 16.35 -3.48 12.59
C ILE A 237 14.90 -3.41 12.10
N GLU A 238 14.47 -2.30 11.51
CA GLU A 238 13.04 -2.07 11.23
C GLU A 238 12.49 -3.01 10.15
N MET A 239 13.21 -3.21 9.06
CA MET A 239 12.75 -4.10 7.99
C MET A 239 12.69 -5.57 8.41
N PRO A 240 13.70 -6.14 9.11
CA PRO A 240 13.56 -7.46 9.72
C PRO A 240 12.42 -7.55 10.75
N LEU A 241 12.24 -6.51 11.58
CA LEU A 241 11.17 -6.46 12.57
C LEU A 241 9.78 -6.49 11.91
N THR A 242 9.60 -5.82 10.79
CA THR A 242 8.34 -5.84 10.01
C THR A 242 7.90 -7.26 9.68
N LYS A 243 8.82 -8.14 9.27
CA LYS A 243 8.53 -9.55 9.00
C LYS A 243 8.19 -10.33 10.27
N VAL A 244 8.94 -10.10 11.35
CA VAL A 244 8.66 -10.76 12.64
C VAL A 244 7.27 -10.40 13.14
N LEU A 245 6.89 -9.12 13.04
CA LEU A 245 5.56 -8.67 13.45
C LEU A 245 4.45 -9.28 12.58
N ALA A 246 4.67 -9.38 11.28
CA ALA A 246 3.73 -10.06 10.38
C ALA A 246 3.56 -11.53 10.75
N ASP A 247 4.66 -12.26 10.99
CA ASP A 247 4.63 -13.67 11.38
C ASP A 247 3.96 -13.88 12.75
N MET A 248 4.14 -12.94 13.69
CA MET A 248 3.43 -12.95 14.97
C MET A 248 1.93 -12.75 14.79
N GLU A 249 1.49 -11.83 13.93
CA GLU A 249 0.08 -11.60 13.63
C GLU A 249 -0.54 -12.82 12.94
N ILE A 250 0.14 -13.42 11.97
CA ILE A 250 -0.30 -14.65 11.29
C ILE A 250 -0.44 -15.83 12.27
N THR A 251 0.52 -15.98 13.17
CA THR A 251 0.51 -17.06 14.18
C THR A 251 -0.56 -16.85 15.23
N GLY A 252 -0.81 -15.59 15.61
CA GLY A 252 -1.73 -15.23 16.69
C GLY A 252 -1.28 -15.70 18.06
N VAL A 253 -2.18 -15.56 19.04
CA VAL A 253 -1.98 -16.01 20.44
C VAL A 253 -3.15 -16.83 20.89
N ASN A 254 -2.90 -17.92 21.61
CA ASN A 254 -3.95 -18.70 22.25
C ASN A 254 -4.27 -18.10 23.63
N VAL A 255 -5.53 -17.69 23.83
CA VAL A 255 -5.99 -17.10 25.10
C VAL A 255 -6.91 -18.11 25.79
N ASP A 256 -6.58 -18.50 27.02
CA ASP A 256 -7.48 -19.31 27.83
C ASP A 256 -8.58 -18.43 28.45
N LEU A 257 -9.76 -18.49 27.83
CA LEU A 257 -10.93 -17.71 28.27
C LEU A 257 -11.47 -18.15 29.62
N SER A 258 -11.06 -19.31 30.16
CA SER A 258 -11.48 -19.78 31.47
C SER A 258 -10.73 -19.09 32.63
N LEU A 259 -9.64 -18.42 32.31
CA LEU A 259 -8.78 -17.71 33.27
C LEU A 259 -9.00 -16.19 33.28
N ILE A 260 -9.86 -15.67 32.39
CA ILE A 260 -10.26 -14.26 32.29
C ILE A 260 -11.65 -14.09 32.87
#